data_f0378f295c5f90bda6c1c93bb43321b1
#
_entry.id   f0378f295c5f90bda6c1c93bb43321b1
#
_cell.length_a   1.000
_cell.length_b   1.000
_cell.length_c   1.000
_cell.angle_alpha   90.00
_cell.angle_beta   90.00
_cell.angle_gamma   90.00
#
_symmetry.space_group_name_H-M   'P 1'
#
loop_
_entity.id
_entity.type
_entity.pdbx_description
1 polymer ?
#
loop_
_entity_poly.entity_id
_entity_poly.type
_entity_poly.pdbx_seq_one_letter_code
_entity_poly.pdbx_strand_id
1 'polypeptide(L)'
;AASQKALDFAAKHGVLRVLDIDYRPVLWGLTKRGEGANRYVPDAGVSQRLQAMLPHFDLLIGTEEEFLIAGGVPHDVLGSLKAVRAVTQAALVVKLGAQGCCFIPGEIPARIEEAQTVQGERIAVMNVLGAGDAFAAGLLSGFLRGKNFAESAKIANACGAIVVSRHACAPAMPTPAELEHWFGGNRNPKVDADQQLAHLHRVTAARPDWRELCVMAFDHRSQFLDLAREAYASESRIPALKKLLVKAAEQVERSHQLQGHTGVLIDGGDYGADALASATGRGWWVGRPVELPGSRPLRFDGTRSIGSALTHWPAEQVVKCLVHYHPDDAVELRLEQEQKVLELWEAARESGNELLLEIIAPRALTPTGTEDAVVLRAVKRFYNLGVKPEWWKLAPM
;
A
#
# COMPACT_ATOMS: atom_id res chain seq x y z
N ALA A 1 -18.38 28.30 7.22
CA ALA A 1 -17.41 29.43 7.29
C ALA A 1 -16.05 29.07 6.68
N ALA A 2 -15.38 27.97 7.12
CA ALA A 2 -14.05 27.62 6.59
C ALA A 2 -14.08 27.23 5.10
N SER A 3 -15.02 26.35 4.72
CA SER A 3 -15.18 25.90 3.32
C SER A 3 -15.49 27.09 2.39
N GLN A 4 -16.34 28.03 2.82
CA GLN A 4 -16.64 29.23 2.01
C GLN A 4 -15.39 30.07 1.78
N LYS A 5 -14.57 30.32 2.82
CA LYS A 5 -13.31 31.04 2.68
C LYS A 5 -12.35 30.35 1.70
N ALA A 6 -12.27 29.02 1.75
CA ALA A 6 -11.42 28.24 0.83
C ALA A 6 -11.91 28.37 -0.61
N LEU A 7 -13.22 28.30 -0.86
CA LEU A 7 -13.83 28.47 -2.17
C LEU A 7 -13.60 29.90 -2.73
N ASP A 8 -13.79 30.93 -1.88
CA ASP A 8 -13.55 32.33 -2.27
C ASP A 8 -12.07 32.56 -2.63
N PHE A 9 -11.17 31.95 -1.84
CA PHE A 9 -9.73 32.02 -2.11
C PHE A 9 -9.35 31.29 -3.39
N ALA A 10 -9.87 30.08 -3.62
CA ALA A 10 -9.66 29.32 -4.84
C ALA A 10 -10.17 30.07 -6.08
N ALA A 11 -11.37 30.65 -6.00
CA ALA A 11 -11.93 31.49 -7.06
C ALA A 11 -11.02 32.69 -7.40
N LYS A 12 -10.53 33.38 -6.36
CA LYS A 12 -9.62 34.55 -6.53
C LYS A 12 -8.32 34.17 -7.24
N HIS A 13 -7.83 32.95 -7.07
CA HIS A 13 -6.56 32.49 -7.64
C HIS A 13 -6.74 31.61 -8.89
N GLY A 14 -7.95 31.47 -9.43
CA GLY A 14 -8.22 30.66 -10.63
C GLY A 14 -7.98 29.15 -10.43
N VAL A 15 -8.15 28.66 -9.19
CA VAL A 15 -7.95 27.24 -8.87
C VAL A 15 -9.24 26.47 -9.16
N LEU A 16 -9.14 25.32 -9.83
CA LEU A 16 -10.26 24.43 -10.11
C LEU A 16 -10.91 23.92 -8.80
N ARG A 17 -12.21 24.13 -8.66
CA ARG A 17 -13.00 23.76 -7.49
C ARG A 17 -13.81 22.52 -7.78
N VAL A 18 -13.49 21.44 -7.11
CA VAL A 18 -14.12 20.13 -7.30
C VAL A 18 -14.87 19.72 -6.04
N LEU A 19 -16.08 19.21 -6.19
CA LEU A 19 -16.87 18.60 -5.13
C LEU A 19 -17.14 17.14 -5.49
N ASP A 20 -16.71 16.22 -4.63
CA ASP A 20 -17.35 14.90 -4.53
C ASP A 20 -18.50 15.07 -3.51
N ILE A 21 -19.72 14.74 -3.92
CA ILE A 21 -20.92 14.99 -3.09
C ILE A 21 -20.87 14.19 -1.81
N ASP A 22 -20.38 12.94 -1.88
CA ASP A 22 -20.14 12.03 -0.74
C ASP A 22 -21.19 12.15 0.39
N TYR A 23 -22.46 11.98 0.04
CA TYR A 23 -23.57 12.14 0.97
C TYR A 23 -23.57 11.07 2.06
N ARG A 24 -23.61 11.52 3.32
CA ARG A 24 -23.67 10.69 4.52
C ARG A 24 -24.83 11.11 5.42
N PRO A 25 -25.98 10.40 5.39
CA PRO A 25 -27.17 10.79 6.16
C PRO A 25 -26.90 10.93 7.67
N VAL A 26 -25.98 10.13 8.22
CA VAL A 26 -25.61 10.17 9.65
C VAL A 26 -25.01 11.52 10.07
N LEU A 27 -24.29 12.19 9.16
CA LEU A 27 -23.70 13.52 9.43
C LEU A 27 -24.75 14.64 9.45
N TRP A 28 -25.91 14.37 8.85
CA TRP A 28 -27.05 15.26 8.84
C TRP A 28 -28.08 14.95 9.93
N GLY A 29 -27.80 13.92 10.76
CA GLY A 29 -28.72 13.48 11.82
C GLY A 29 -29.96 12.72 11.34
N LEU A 30 -29.94 12.23 10.08
CA LEU A 30 -31.09 11.54 9.47
C LEU A 30 -31.06 10.02 9.73
N THR A 31 -29.93 9.47 10.14
CA THR A 31 -29.76 8.06 10.54
C THR A 31 -28.92 7.95 11.81
N LYS A 32 -28.97 6.78 12.47
CA LYS A 32 -28.20 6.49 13.69
C LYS A 32 -26.85 5.83 13.34
N ARG A 33 -25.94 5.84 14.32
CA ARG A 33 -24.70 5.05 14.22
C ARG A 33 -25.06 3.56 14.09
N GLY A 34 -24.45 2.88 13.14
CA GLY A 34 -24.74 1.46 12.81
C GLY A 34 -25.69 1.27 11.61
N GLU A 35 -26.40 2.32 11.17
CA GLU A 35 -27.28 2.28 9.99
C GLU A 35 -26.56 2.73 8.70
N GLY A 36 -25.23 2.60 8.65
CA GLY A 36 -24.40 3.12 7.56
C GLY A 36 -24.61 2.47 6.18
N ALA A 37 -25.35 1.36 6.13
CA ALA A 37 -25.77 0.75 4.86
C ALA A 37 -26.86 1.56 4.14
N ASN A 38 -27.65 2.34 4.87
CA ASN A 38 -28.70 3.19 4.29
C ASN A 38 -28.09 4.53 3.86
N ARG A 39 -27.67 4.60 2.59
CA ARG A 39 -27.04 5.79 2.01
C ARG A 39 -28.01 6.75 1.34
N TYR A 40 -29.18 6.29 0.97
CA TYR A 40 -30.21 7.11 0.34
C TYR A 40 -31.31 7.45 1.34
N VAL A 41 -31.22 8.62 1.93
CA VAL A 41 -32.25 9.19 2.80
C VAL A 41 -32.54 10.61 2.30
N PRO A 42 -33.60 10.78 1.48
CA PRO A 42 -33.93 12.10 0.94
C PRO A 42 -34.42 13.05 2.02
N ASP A 43 -33.89 14.27 1.98
CA ASP A 43 -34.32 15.37 2.87
C ASP A 43 -34.24 16.70 2.13
N ALA A 44 -35.37 17.43 2.11
CA ALA A 44 -35.46 18.67 1.36
C ALA A 44 -34.52 19.77 1.89
N GLY A 45 -34.27 19.79 3.20
CA GLY A 45 -33.35 20.76 3.82
C GLY A 45 -31.89 20.48 3.41
N VAL A 46 -31.52 19.21 3.28
CA VAL A 46 -30.19 18.81 2.76
C VAL A 46 -30.06 19.21 1.30
N SER A 47 -31.02 18.86 0.46
CA SER A 47 -31.03 19.24 -0.96
C SER A 47 -30.87 20.75 -1.15
N GLN A 48 -31.62 21.53 -0.42
CA GLN A 48 -31.55 23.00 -0.47
C GLN A 48 -30.17 23.53 -0.06
N ARG A 49 -29.56 22.97 0.98
CA ARG A 49 -28.23 23.38 1.43
C ARG A 49 -27.14 22.98 0.40
N LEU A 50 -27.23 21.80 -0.19
CA LEU A 50 -26.33 21.38 -1.26
C LEU A 50 -26.48 22.34 -2.46
N GLN A 51 -27.69 22.57 -2.95
CA GLN A 51 -27.95 23.46 -4.09
C GLN A 51 -27.41 24.87 -3.88
N ALA A 52 -27.43 25.37 -2.65
CA ALA A 52 -26.84 26.67 -2.34
C ALA A 52 -25.32 26.70 -2.46
N MET A 53 -24.64 25.54 -2.38
CA MET A 53 -23.18 25.42 -2.52
C MET A 53 -22.74 25.11 -3.94
N LEU A 54 -23.53 24.40 -4.74
CA LEU A 54 -23.14 23.92 -6.07
C LEU A 54 -22.62 25.01 -7.03
N PRO A 55 -23.12 26.28 -7.02
CA PRO A 55 -22.61 27.35 -7.88
C PRO A 55 -21.13 27.71 -7.66
N HIS A 56 -20.56 27.29 -6.53
CA HIS A 56 -19.17 27.60 -6.20
C HIS A 56 -18.16 26.60 -6.77
N PHE A 57 -18.60 25.54 -7.44
CA PHE A 57 -17.74 24.51 -7.98
C PHE A 57 -17.70 24.51 -9.51
N ASP A 58 -16.59 24.02 -10.07
CA ASP A 58 -16.36 23.90 -11.50
C ASP A 58 -16.60 22.46 -11.98
N LEU A 59 -16.47 21.48 -11.07
CA LEU A 59 -16.69 20.05 -11.32
C LEU A 59 -17.43 19.42 -10.13
N LEU A 60 -18.50 18.70 -10.42
CA LEU A 60 -19.25 17.90 -9.43
C LEU A 60 -19.09 16.42 -9.76
N ILE A 61 -18.75 15.62 -8.75
CA ILE A 61 -18.63 14.15 -8.84
C ILE A 61 -19.65 13.56 -7.87
N GLY A 62 -20.39 12.55 -8.26
CA GLY A 62 -21.33 11.87 -7.39
C GLY A 62 -21.88 10.60 -8.00
N THR A 63 -22.49 9.74 -7.21
CA THR A 63 -23.32 8.62 -7.66
C THR A 63 -24.68 9.12 -8.12
N GLU A 64 -25.45 8.27 -8.80
CA GLU A 64 -26.86 8.59 -9.13
C GLU A 64 -27.64 8.95 -7.87
N GLU A 65 -27.48 8.20 -6.78
CA GLU A 65 -28.12 8.44 -5.49
C GLU A 65 -27.74 9.81 -4.89
N GLU A 66 -26.46 10.17 -4.98
CA GLU A 66 -25.96 11.46 -4.50
C GLU A 66 -26.52 12.63 -5.34
N PHE A 67 -26.68 12.46 -6.64
CA PHE A 67 -27.36 13.44 -7.48
C PHE A 67 -28.87 13.52 -7.22
N LEU A 68 -29.53 12.41 -6.86
CA LEU A 68 -30.93 12.43 -6.40
C LEU A 68 -31.08 13.30 -5.15
N ILE A 69 -30.13 13.19 -4.20
CA ILE A 69 -30.12 14.02 -3.00
C ILE A 69 -29.84 15.50 -3.36
N ALA A 70 -28.82 15.77 -4.17
CA ALA A 70 -28.45 17.13 -4.55
C ALA A 70 -29.54 17.84 -5.35
N GLY A 71 -30.21 17.14 -6.27
CA GLY A 71 -31.29 17.69 -7.08
C GLY A 71 -32.62 17.77 -6.35
N GLY A 72 -32.84 16.88 -5.37
CA GLY A 72 -34.06 16.86 -4.56
C GLY A 72 -35.31 16.35 -5.32
N VAL A 73 -35.14 15.62 -6.43
CA VAL A 73 -36.23 14.98 -7.19
C VAL A 73 -36.19 13.48 -6.92
N PRO A 74 -37.02 12.95 -6.02
CA PRO A 74 -36.99 11.55 -5.64
C PRO A 74 -37.20 10.61 -6.81
N HIS A 75 -36.40 9.58 -6.93
CA HIS A 75 -36.47 8.51 -7.92
C HIS A 75 -36.35 8.93 -9.39
N ASP A 76 -35.98 10.19 -9.68
CA ASP A 76 -35.75 10.70 -11.02
C ASP A 76 -34.35 11.32 -11.13
N VAL A 77 -33.38 10.50 -11.61
CA VAL A 77 -31.99 10.92 -11.79
C VAL A 77 -31.89 12.07 -12.79
N LEU A 78 -32.56 11.98 -13.95
CA LEU A 78 -32.53 13.03 -14.97
C LEU A 78 -33.17 14.34 -14.47
N GLY A 79 -34.32 14.24 -13.78
CA GLY A 79 -34.96 15.37 -13.14
C GLY A 79 -34.04 16.03 -12.11
N SER A 80 -33.35 15.22 -11.30
CA SER A 80 -32.37 15.71 -10.33
C SER A 80 -31.14 16.36 -10.98
N LEU A 81 -30.61 15.79 -12.05
CA LEU A 81 -29.51 16.40 -12.81
C LEU A 81 -29.93 17.73 -13.43
N LYS A 82 -31.17 17.85 -13.95
CA LYS A 82 -31.74 19.10 -14.45
C LYS A 82 -31.90 20.15 -13.33
N ALA A 83 -32.35 19.73 -12.14
CA ALA A 83 -32.45 20.62 -10.98
C ALA A 83 -31.05 21.12 -10.54
N VAL A 84 -30.04 20.24 -10.52
CA VAL A 84 -28.64 20.61 -10.28
C VAL A 84 -28.15 21.58 -11.35
N ARG A 85 -28.39 21.30 -12.64
CA ARG A 85 -27.98 22.18 -13.76
C ARG A 85 -28.63 23.56 -13.69
N ALA A 86 -29.83 23.66 -13.18
CA ALA A 86 -30.52 24.93 -13.03
C ALA A 86 -29.80 25.90 -12.06
N VAL A 87 -29.00 25.40 -11.13
CA VAL A 87 -28.30 26.21 -10.11
C VAL A 87 -26.78 26.30 -10.35
N THR A 88 -26.19 25.48 -11.24
CA THR A 88 -24.74 25.50 -11.48
C THR A 88 -24.37 25.25 -12.95
N GLN A 89 -23.24 25.83 -13.36
CA GLN A 89 -22.61 25.57 -14.66
C GLN A 89 -21.48 24.53 -14.55
N ALA A 90 -21.23 23.94 -13.38
CA ALA A 90 -20.20 22.95 -13.17
C ALA A 90 -20.35 21.75 -14.13
N ALA A 91 -19.26 21.19 -14.59
CA ALA A 91 -19.31 19.90 -15.26
C ALA A 91 -19.73 18.80 -14.28
N LEU A 92 -20.53 17.83 -14.74
CA LEU A 92 -21.03 16.75 -13.89
C LEU A 92 -20.37 15.43 -14.28
N VAL A 93 -19.92 14.67 -13.30
CA VAL A 93 -19.46 13.28 -13.44
C VAL A 93 -20.33 12.40 -12.59
N VAL A 94 -21.14 11.55 -13.23
CA VAL A 94 -22.04 10.62 -12.56
C VAL A 94 -21.40 9.25 -12.51
N LYS A 95 -21.17 8.74 -11.30
CA LYS A 95 -20.65 7.38 -11.04
C LYS A 95 -21.80 6.38 -11.17
N LEU A 96 -21.64 5.37 -12.04
CA LEU A 96 -22.66 4.36 -12.36
C LEU A 96 -22.27 2.96 -11.82
N GLY A 97 -21.43 2.91 -10.81
CA GLY A 97 -20.91 1.67 -10.21
C GLY A 97 -20.17 0.81 -11.24
N ALA A 98 -20.55 -0.47 -11.36
CA ALA A 98 -19.91 -1.39 -12.30
C ALA A 98 -20.13 -1.02 -13.78
N GLN A 99 -21.06 -0.15 -14.08
CA GLN A 99 -21.29 0.36 -15.45
C GLN A 99 -20.29 1.48 -15.82
N GLY A 100 -19.55 2.01 -14.86
CA GLY A 100 -18.55 3.05 -15.06
C GLY A 100 -19.03 4.45 -14.67
N CYS A 101 -18.90 5.40 -15.56
CA CYS A 101 -19.32 6.79 -15.31
C CYS A 101 -19.71 7.51 -16.60
N CYS A 102 -20.46 8.60 -16.46
CA CYS A 102 -20.72 9.50 -17.56
C CYS A 102 -20.33 10.95 -17.21
N PHE A 103 -20.05 11.74 -18.23
CA PHE A 103 -19.66 13.14 -18.17
C PHE A 103 -20.65 14.03 -18.90
N ILE A 104 -21.09 15.07 -18.22
CA ILE A 104 -22.05 16.04 -18.74
C ILE A 104 -21.47 17.46 -18.52
N PRO A 105 -20.75 18.00 -19.52
CA PRO A 105 -20.10 19.30 -19.39
C PRO A 105 -21.08 20.47 -19.49
N GLY A 106 -22.20 20.28 -20.17
CA GLY A 106 -23.18 21.32 -20.49
C GLY A 106 -24.61 20.90 -20.18
N GLU A 107 -25.50 21.02 -21.15
CA GLU A 107 -26.92 20.66 -21.01
C GLU A 107 -27.12 19.18 -20.63
N ILE A 108 -28.14 18.92 -19.84
CA ILE A 108 -28.50 17.55 -19.47
C ILE A 108 -29.20 16.88 -20.65
N PRO A 109 -28.68 15.74 -21.14
CA PRO A 109 -29.26 15.03 -22.26
C PRO A 109 -30.67 14.51 -21.96
N ALA A 110 -31.43 14.12 -22.97
CA ALA A 110 -32.74 13.52 -22.81
C ALA A 110 -32.65 12.14 -22.12
N ARG A 111 -31.55 11.43 -22.34
CA ARG A 111 -31.27 10.10 -21.75
C ARG A 111 -29.83 10.09 -21.29
N ILE A 112 -29.52 9.42 -20.17
CA ILE A 112 -28.16 9.38 -19.57
C ILE A 112 -27.15 8.68 -20.50
N GLU A 113 -27.63 7.74 -21.29
CA GLU A 113 -26.82 7.01 -22.27
C GLU A 113 -26.32 7.87 -23.43
N GLU A 114 -26.92 9.04 -23.65
CA GLU A 114 -26.47 10.04 -24.64
C GLU A 114 -25.31 10.88 -24.14
N ALA A 115 -25.01 10.85 -22.83
CA ALA A 115 -23.82 11.48 -22.26
C ALA A 115 -22.54 10.75 -22.66
N GLN A 116 -21.41 11.43 -22.57
CA GLN A 116 -20.11 10.79 -22.80
C GLN A 116 -19.84 9.74 -21.70
N THR A 117 -20.01 8.48 -22.00
CA THR A 117 -19.91 7.35 -21.07
C THR A 117 -18.59 6.62 -21.23
N VAL A 118 -17.97 6.23 -20.12
CA VAL A 118 -16.81 5.34 -20.05
C VAL A 118 -17.18 4.12 -19.24
N GLN A 119 -17.11 2.96 -19.89
CA GLN A 119 -17.49 1.68 -19.30
C GLN A 119 -16.61 1.34 -18.09
N GLY A 120 -17.24 0.81 -17.06
CA GLY A 120 -16.59 0.31 -15.86
C GLY A 120 -16.13 -1.14 -16.00
N GLU A 121 -15.61 -1.65 -14.90
CA GLU A 121 -15.11 -3.01 -14.80
C GLU A 121 -16.02 -3.84 -13.88
N ARG A 122 -16.47 -4.99 -14.34
CA ARG A 122 -17.23 -5.94 -13.51
C ARG A 122 -16.25 -6.87 -12.82
N ILE A 123 -16.09 -6.71 -11.53
CA ILE A 123 -15.21 -7.53 -10.70
C ILE A 123 -15.96 -8.03 -9.46
N ALA A 124 -15.37 -9.03 -8.78
CA ALA A 124 -15.86 -9.46 -7.48
C ALA A 124 -15.62 -8.33 -6.45
N VAL A 125 -16.67 -7.90 -5.77
CA VAL A 125 -16.62 -6.83 -4.77
C VAL A 125 -16.43 -7.45 -3.40
N MET A 126 -15.31 -7.12 -2.74
CA MET A 126 -15.03 -7.52 -1.36
C MET A 126 -15.48 -6.43 -0.38
N ASN A 127 -15.24 -5.16 -0.72
CA ASN A 127 -15.58 -4.01 0.10
C ASN A 127 -15.81 -2.78 -0.78
N VAL A 128 -16.83 -1.99 -0.49
CA VAL A 128 -17.16 -0.76 -1.26
C VAL A 128 -16.55 0.51 -0.66
N LEU A 129 -15.93 0.41 0.52
CA LEU A 129 -15.36 1.55 1.23
C LEU A 129 -14.15 2.12 0.46
N GLY A 130 -14.17 3.42 0.18
CA GLY A 130 -13.10 4.11 -0.54
C GLY A 130 -13.20 4.03 -2.06
N ALA A 131 -14.20 3.35 -2.64
CA ALA A 131 -14.36 3.26 -4.10
C ALA A 131 -14.57 4.64 -4.75
N GLY A 132 -15.38 5.50 -4.11
CA GLY A 132 -15.61 6.88 -4.55
C GLY A 132 -14.33 7.72 -4.50
N ASP A 133 -13.61 7.64 -3.38
CA ASP A 133 -12.34 8.35 -3.18
C ASP A 133 -11.29 7.93 -4.23
N ALA A 134 -11.15 6.62 -4.47
CA ALA A 134 -10.24 6.09 -5.48
C ALA A 134 -10.62 6.53 -6.90
N PHE A 135 -11.92 6.50 -7.21
CA PHE A 135 -12.43 7.01 -8.48
C PHE A 135 -12.09 8.49 -8.66
N ALA A 136 -12.41 9.34 -7.68
CA ALA A 136 -12.14 10.77 -7.74
C ALA A 136 -10.63 11.05 -7.86
N ALA A 137 -9.80 10.36 -7.08
CA ALA A 137 -8.33 10.47 -7.17
C ALA A 137 -7.80 10.08 -8.55
N GLY A 138 -8.27 8.99 -9.12
CA GLY A 138 -7.91 8.54 -10.47
C GLY A 138 -8.31 9.54 -11.55
N LEU A 139 -9.53 10.08 -11.49
CA LEU A 139 -10.05 11.08 -12.41
C LEU A 139 -9.21 12.36 -12.38
N LEU A 140 -9.00 12.89 -11.18
CA LEU A 140 -8.23 14.14 -10.98
C LEU A 140 -6.75 13.95 -11.36
N SER A 141 -6.17 12.79 -11.04
CA SER A 141 -4.81 12.45 -11.48
C SER A 141 -4.65 12.48 -13.01
N GLY A 142 -5.68 12.00 -13.74
CA GLY A 142 -5.72 12.10 -15.19
C GLY A 142 -5.76 13.53 -15.67
N PHE A 143 -6.67 14.36 -15.15
CA PHE A 143 -6.80 15.78 -15.50
C PHE A 143 -5.54 16.58 -15.22
N LEU A 144 -4.90 16.36 -14.05
CA LEU A 144 -3.64 17.04 -13.69
C LEU A 144 -2.48 16.67 -14.62
N ARG A 145 -2.56 15.54 -15.31
CA ARG A 145 -1.59 15.11 -16.33
C ARG A 145 -2.00 15.49 -17.75
N GLY A 146 -3.02 16.34 -17.90
CA GLY A 146 -3.48 16.83 -19.20
C GLY A 146 -4.25 15.80 -20.04
N LYS A 147 -4.73 14.70 -19.44
CA LYS A 147 -5.55 13.71 -20.13
C LYS A 147 -6.97 14.23 -20.34
N ASN A 148 -7.61 13.80 -21.45
CA ASN A 148 -9.02 14.08 -21.67
C ASN A 148 -9.91 13.28 -20.68
N PHE A 149 -11.23 13.57 -20.72
CA PHE A 149 -12.16 12.89 -19.82
C PHE A 149 -12.13 11.37 -19.98
N ALA A 150 -12.20 10.85 -21.20
CA ALA A 150 -12.28 9.42 -21.45
C ALA A 150 -11.05 8.67 -20.92
N GLU A 151 -9.86 9.22 -21.06
CA GLU A 151 -8.62 8.66 -20.53
C GLU A 151 -8.59 8.74 -18.99
N SER A 152 -9.01 9.88 -18.43
CA SER A 152 -9.04 10.08 -16.96
C SER A 152 -10.09 9.17 -16.32
N ALA A 153 -11.25 9.00 -16.94
CA ALA A 153 -12.32 8.13 -16.46
C ALA A 153 -11.94 6.64 -16.52
N LYS A 154 -11.14 6.21 -17.50
CA LYS A 154 -10.58 4.85 -17.51
C LYS A 154 -9.68 4.61 -16.28
N ILE A 155 -8.84 5.58 -15.95
CA ILE A 155 -7.99 5.51 -14.74
C ILE A 155 -8.87 5.48 -13.49
N ALA A 156 -9.89 6.34 -13.42
CA ALA A 156 -10.83 6.40 -12.30
C ALA A 156 -11.56 5.08 -12.09
N ASN A 157 -12.11 4.48 -13.16
CA ASN A 157 -12.79 3.18 -13.11
C ASN A 157 -11.84 2.06 -12.65
N ALA A 158 -10.59 2.04 -13.13
CA ALA A 158 -9.57 1.08 -12.69
C ALA A 158 -9.24 1.25 -11.20
N CYS A 159 -9.08 2.48 -10.72
CA CYS A 159 -8.85 2.77 -9.30
C CYS A 159 -9.99 2.25 -8.43
N GLY A 160 -11.24 2.55 -8.80
CA GLY A 160 -12.41 2.06 -8.09
C GLY A 160 -12.50 0.53 -8.10
N ALA A 161 -12.26 -0.11 -9.25
CA ALA A 161 -12.26 -1.56 -9.40
C ALA A 161 -11.20 -2.25 -8.52
N ILE A 162 -9.98 -1.72 -8.47
CA ILE A 162 -8.91 -2.27 -7.63
C ILE A 162 -9.27 -2.13 -6.15
N VAL A 163 -9.75 -0.98 -5.72
CA VAL A 163 -10.08 -0.73 -4.30
C VAL A 163 -11.20 -1.66 -3.82
N VAL A 164 -12.27 -1.85 -4.60
CA VAL A 164 -13.38 -2.70 -4.15
C VAL A 164 -13.03 -4.20 -4.10
N SER A 165 -11.92 -4.62 -4.71
CA SER A 165 -11.40 -5.98 -4.63
C SER A 165 -10.55 -6.25 -3.37
N ARG A 166 -10.40 -5.25 -2.49
CA ARG A 166 -9.51 -5.30 -1.31
C ARG A 166 -10.23 -4.92 -0.04
N HIS A 167 -9.63 -5.26 1.10
CA HIS A 167 -10.04 -4.74 2.40
C HIS A 167 -9.48 -3.34 2.64
N ALA A 168 -10.20 -2.58 3.49
CA ALA A 168 -9.88 -1.22 3.90
C ALA A 168 -10.12 -0.14 2.81
N CYS A 169 -9.79 1.10 3.13
CA CYS A 169 -9.97 2.28 2.28
C CYS A 169 -8.61 2.80 1.81
N ALA A 170 -7.95 3.65 2.60
CA ALA A 170 -6.67 4.24 2.22
C ALA A 170 -5.57 3.20 1.93
N PRO A 171 -5.41 2.11 2.72
CA PRO A 171 -4.45 1.07 2.41
C PRO A 171 -4.75 0.28 1.12
N ALA A 172 -5.97 0.34 0.60
CA ALA A 172 -6.37 -0.36 -0.63
C ALA A 172 -6.13 0.47 -1.91
N MET A 173 -5.79 1.76 -1.80
CA MET A 173 -5.60 2.66 -2.93
C MET A 173 -4.50 2.16 -3.87
N PRO A 174 -4.75 2.11 -5.19
CA PRO A 174 -3.77 1.63 -6.14
C PRO A 174 -2.63 2.63 -6.37
N THR A 175 -1.48 2.10 -6.70
CA THR A 175 -0.29 2.87 -7.08
C THR A 175 -0.17 3.04 -8.59
N PRO A 176 0.66 3.97 -9.09
CA PRO A 176 0.92 4.10 -10.51
C PRO A 176 1.41 2.80 -11.17
N ALA A 177 2.29 2.03 -10.51
CA ALA A 177 2.79 0.76 -11.03
C ALA A 177 1.68 -0.31 -11.16
N GLU A 178 0.73 -0.30 -10.25
CA GLU A 178 -0.44 -1.17 -10.34
C GLU A 178 -1.35 -0.79 -11.52
N LEU A 179 -1.51 0.50 -11.78
CA LEU A 179 -2.27 0.98 -12.95
C LEU A 179 -1.57 0.64 -14.27
N GLU A 180 -0.24 0.71 -14.34
CA GLU A 180 0.54 0.26 -15.50
C GLU A 180 0.32 -1.24 -15.75
N HIS A 181 0.38 -2.06 -14.72
CA HIS A 181 0.06 -3.50 -14.83
C HIS A 181 -1.39 -3.72 -15.27
N TRP A 182 -2.34 -2.98 -14.69
CA TRP A 182 -3.76 -3.06 -15.02
C TRP A 182 -4.04 -2.84 -16.51
N PHE A 183 -3.41 -1.83 -17.11
CA PHE A 183 -3.57 -1.49 -18.51
C PHE A 183 -2.64 -2.25 -19.47
N GLY A 184 -1.62 -2.94 -18.95
CA GLY A 184 -0.64 -3.70 -19.71
C GLY A 184 -1.16 -5.00 -20.37
N GLY A 185 -2.41 -5.38 -20.10
CA GLY A 185 -3.09 -6.50 -20.76
C GLY A 185 -2.76 -7.90 -20.20
N ASN A 186 -1.86 -8.01 -19.23
CA ASN A 186 -1.44 -9.30 -18.63
C ASN A 186 -2.06 -9.56 -17.25
N ARG A 187 -3.06 -8.78 -16.85
CA ARG A 187 -3.72 -8.93 -15.54
C ARG A 187 -4.55 -10.21 -15.45
N ASN A 188 -4.66 -10.76 -14.24
CA ASN A 188 -5.61 -11.83 -13.99
C ASN A 188 -7.06 -11.26 -14.03
N PRO A 189 -8.00 -11.88 -14.75
CA PRO A 189 -9.41 -11.48 -14.71
C PRO A 189 -10.02 -11.48 -13.30
N LYS A 190 -9.55 -12.38 -12.42
CA LYS A 190 -9.87 -12.35 -11.00
C LYS A 190 -8.84 -11.47 -10.29
N VAL A 191 -9.23 -10.24 -9.98
CA VAL A 191 -8.35 -9.20 -9.42
C VAL A 191 -7.77 -9.61 -8.06
N ASP A 192 -8.57 -10.26 -7.22
CA ASP A 192 -8.19 -10.81 -5.91
C ASP A 192 -7.15 -11.94 -6.01
N ALA A 193 -7.08 -12.62 -7.16
CA ALA A 193 -6.11 -13.67 -7.44
C ALA A 193 -4.91 -13.19 -8.28
N ASP A 194 -4.81 -11.90 -8.60
CA ASP A 194 -3.68 -11.33 -9.33
C ASP A 194 -2.47 -11.13 -8.42
N GLN A 195 -1.60 -12.15 -8.40
CA GLN A 195 -0.39 -12.14 -7.58
C GLN A 195 0.59 -11.01 -7.94
N GLN A 196 0.63 -10.62 -9.24
CA GLN A 196 1.51 -9.52 -9.65
C GLN A 196 0.96 -8.19 -9.18
N LEU A 197 -0.35 -7.97 -9.28
CA LEU A 197 -0.99 -6.76 -8.74
C LEU A 197 -0.81 -6.66 -7.22
N ALA A 198 -0.99 -7.77 -6.50
CA ALA A 198 -0.76 -7.84 -5.07
C ALA A 198 0.71 -7.55 -4.69
N HIS A 199 1.66 -8.09 -5.47
CA HIS A 199 3.09 -7.81 -5.26
C HIS A 199 3.42 -6.33 -5.50
N LEU A 200 2.95 -5.75 -6.61
CA LEU A 200 3.17 -4.33 -6.91
C LEU A 200 2.60 -3.44 -5.81
N HIS A 201 1.41 -3.77 -5.31
CA HIS A 201 0.81 -3.04 -4.19
C HIS A 201 1.74 -3.04 -2.97
N ARG A 202 2.24 -4.20 -2.56
CA ARG A 202 3.12 -4.35 -1.40
C ARG A 202 4.42 -3.58 -1.51
N VAL A 203 5.02 -3.53 -2.71
CA VAL A 203 6.33 -2.87 -2.92
C VAL A 203 6.23 -1.39 -3.28
N THR A 204 5.04 -0.91 -3.68
CA THR A 204 4.88 0.49 -4.12
C THR A 204 3.83 1.29 -3.35
N ALA A 205 2.96 0.64 -2.53
CA ALA A 205 1.97 1.35 -1.72
C ALA A 205 2.59 1.93 -0.47
N ALA A 206 2.40 3.23 -0.30
CA ALA A 206 2.53 4.04 0.94
C ALA A 206 3.58 3.60 1.96
N ARG A 207 4.74 3.15 1.49
CA ARG A 207 5.93 2.97 2.33
C ARG A 207 6.87 4.13 2.07
N PRO A 208 7.73 4.48 3.03
CA PRO A 208 8.76 5.47 2.76
C PRO A 208 9.48 5.11 1.46
N ASP A 209 9.61 6.06 0.54
CA ASP A 209 10.39 5.87 -0.70
C ASP A 209 11.88 5.84 -0.31
N TRP A 210 12.36 4.64 0.00
CA TRP A 210 13.76 4.41 0.35
C TRP A 210 14.62 4.42 -0.92
N ARG A 211 14.83 5.59 -1.54
CA ARG A 211 15.72 5.73 -2.70
C ARG A 211 17.15 5.40 -2.36
N GLU A 212 17.56 5.80 -1.15
CA GLU A 212 18.85 5.47 -0.56
C GLU A 212 18.61 5.08 0.89
N LEU A 213 19.22 4.00 1.33
CA LEU A 213 19.05 3.49 2.68
C LEU A 213 20.41 3.18 3.29
N CYS A 214 20.75 3.89 4.37
CA CYS A 214 21.95 3.66 5.18
C CYS A 214 21.60 2.76 6.36
N VAL A 215 21.91 1.47 6.27
CA VAL A 215 21.59 0.49 7.31
C VAL A 215 22.81 0.15 8.15
N MET A 216 22.72 0.38 9.47
CA MET A 216 23.69 -0.12 10.44
C MET A 216 23.27 -1.51 10.91
N ALA A 217 24.04 -2.55 10.55
CA ALA A 217 23.73 -3.93 10.89
C ALA A 217 24.47 -4.39 12.15
N PHE A 218 23.73 -4.78 13.18
CA PHE A 218 24.25 -5.38 14.41
C PHE A 218 23.30 -6.45 14.99
N ASP A 219 22.66 -7.18 14.08
CA ASP A 219 21.80 -8.36 14.33
C ASP A 219 22.60 -9.62 14.70
N HIS A 220 23.92 -9.52 14.72
CA HIS A 220 24.82 -10.57 15.13
C HIS A 220 24.49 -11.07 16.55
N ARG A 221 24.55 -12.38 16.75
CA ARG A 221 24.28 -13.05 18.05
C ARG A 221 25.51 -13.76 18.56
N SER A 222 25.97 -14.78 17.88
CA SER A 222 27.17 -15.53 18.27
C SER A 222 28.43 -14.67 18.29
N GLN A 223 28.59 -13.76 17.33
CA GLN A 223 29.75 -12.87 17.24
C GLN A 223 29.88 -11.91 18.44
N PHE A 224 28.74 -11.42 18.97
CA PHE A 224 28.78 -10.61 20.20
C PHE A 224 29.10 -11.44 21.44
N LEU A 225 28.69 -12.70 21.48
CA LEU A 225 29.09 -13.64 22.54
C LEU A 225 30.58 -13.91 22.49
N ASP A 226 31.12 -14.16 21.31
CA ASP A 226 32.56 -14.40 21.09
C ASP A 226 33.35 -13.15 21.47
N LEU A 227 32.92 -11.96 21.06
CA LEU A 227 33.52 -10.69 21.43
C LEU A 227 33.54 -10.48 22.98
N ALA A 228 32.43 -10.82 23.64
CA ALA A 228 32.37 -10.72 25.11
C ALA A 228 33.36 -11.69 25.77
N ARG A 229 33.49 -12.93 25.27
CA ARG A 229 34.46 -13.91 25.78
C ARG A 229 35.91 -13.44 25.55
N GLU A 230 36.23 -12.99 24.34
CA GLU A 230 37.54 -12.46 23.99
C GLU A 230 37.94 -11.23 24.87
N ALA A 231 36.96 -10.37 25.17
CA ALA A 231 37.14 -9.21 25.99
C ALA A 231 37.08 -9.50 27.52
N TYR A 232 36.92 -10.77 27.92
CA TYR A 232 36.70 -11.18 29.33
C TYR A 232 35.55 -10.39 29.99
N ALA A 233 34.50 -10.05 29.19
CA ALA A 233 33.36 -9.28 29.63
C ALA A 233 32.15 -10.17 29.89
N SER A 234 31.27 -9.77 30.82
CA SER A 234 30.00 -10.47 31.01
C SER A 234 29.07 -10.29 29.79
N GLU A 235 28.43 -11.37 29.34
CA GLU A 235 27.43 -11.36 28.29
C GLU A 235 26.26 -10.42 28.61
N SER A 236 25.97 -10.16 29.89
CA SER A 236 24.95 -9.19 30.33
C SER A 236 25.23 -7.74 29.89
N ARG A 237 26.40 -7.44 29.36
CA ARG A 237 26.75 -6.13 28.79
C ARG A 237 26.28 -5.97 27.33
N ILE A 238 25.99 -7.06 26.63
CA ILE A 238 25.60 -7.03 25.21
C ILE A 238 24.34 -6.18 24.97
N PRO A 239 23.25 -6.28 25.77
CA PRO A 239 22.08 -5.41 25.59
C PRO A 239 22.42 -3.92 25.71
N ALA A 240 23.27 -3.55 26.66
CA ALA A 240 23.70 -2.17 26.84
C ALA A 240 24.54 -1.68 25.64
N LEU A 241 25.43 -2.52 25.11
CA LEU A 241 26.22 -2.21 23.92
C LEU A 241 25.29 -2.01 22.69
N LYS A 242 24.31 -2.89 22.46
CA LYS A 242 23.35 -2.75 21.36
C LYS A 242 22.53 -1.46 21.48
N LYS A 243 22.13 -1.06 22.68
CA LYS A 243 21.49 0.25 22.91
C LYS A 243 22.42 1.44 22.57
N LEU A 244 23.71 1.33 22.84
CA LEU A 244 24.69 2.35 22.45
C LEU A 244 24.81 2.44 20.92
N LEU A 245 24.75 1.31 20.20
CA LEU A 245 24.76 1.29 18.74
C LEU A 245 23.53 1.98 18.14
N VAL A 246 22.34 1.81 18.74
CA VAL A 246 21.14 2.58 18.35
C VAL A 246 21.35 4.09 18.54
N LYS A 247 21.92 4.51 19.68
CA LYS A 247 22.24 5.92 19.92
C LYS A 247 23.29 6.45 18.94
N ALA A 248 24.27 5.63 18.57
CA ALA A 248 25.27 6.01 17.57
C ALA A 248 24.61 6.21 16.18
N ALA A 249 23.71 5.32 15.78
CA ALA A 249 22.94 5.49 14.56
C ALA A 249 22.11 6.78 14.56
N GLU A 250 21.44 7.09 15.68
CA GLU A 250 20.70 8.34 15.87
C GLU A 250 21.60 9.59 15.77
N GLN A 251 22.79 9.52 16.34
CA GLN A 251 23.76 10.61 16.23
C GLN A 251 24.24 10.82 14.79
N VAL A 252 24.53 9.73 14.07
CA VAL A 252 24.93 9.79 12.65
C VAL A 252 23.80 10.34 11.81
N GLU A 253 22.58 9.88 12.01
CA GLU A 253 21.39 10.40 11.32
C GLU A 253 21.28 11.93 11.46
N ARG A 254 21.40 12.44 12.68
CA ARG A 254 21.30 13.88 12.96
C ARG A 254 22.48 14.67 12.35
N SER A 255 23.70 14.16 12.50
CA SER A 255 24.91 14.89 12.05
C SER A 255 25.06 14.92 10.54
N HIS A 256 24.50 13.95 9.82
CA HIS A 256 24.58 13.82 8.37
C HIS A 256 23.24 14.06 7.64
N GLN A 257 22.21 14.50 8.37
CA GLN A 257 20.89 14.82 7.82
C GLN A 257 20.25 13.63 7.06
N LEU A 258 20.36 12.42 7.64
CA LEU A 258 19.88 11.17 7.04
C LEU A 258 18.44 10.82 7.42
N GLN A 259 17.62 11.80 7.85
CA GLN A 259 16.21 11.58 8.15
C GLN A 259 15.48 11.02 6.92
N GLY A 260 14.78 9.88 7.12
CA GLY A 260 14.13 9.16 6.02
C GLY A 260 15.07 8.28 5.19
N HIS A 261 16.35 8.15 5.57
CA HIS A 261 17.35 7.29 4.92
C HIS A 261 18.05 6.34 5.90
N THR A 262 17.67 6.38 7.17
CA THR A 262 18.31 5.59 8.23
C THR A 262 17.63 4.26 8.43
N GLY A 263 18.40 3.20 8.53
CA GLY A 263 17.93 1.88 8.90
C GLY A 263 18.86 1.18 9.89
N VAL A 264 18.31 0.17 10.55
CA VAL A 264 19.06 -0.71 11.46
C VAL A 264 18.64 -2.15 11.24
N LEU A 265 19.58 -3.07 11.38
CA LEU A 265 19.33 -4.50 11.40
C LEU A 265 19.69 -5.02 12.79
N ILE A 266 18.68 -5.45 13.56
CA ILE A 266 18.79 -5.79 14.99
C ILE A 266 18.05 -7.09 15.27
N ASP A 267 18.65 -8.00 16.04
CA ASP A 267 17.95 -9.18 16.56
C ASP A 267 16.89 -8.83 17.62
N GLY A 268 15.87 -9.66 17.72
CA GLY A 268 14.78 -9.52 18.70
C GLY A 268 14.89 -10.49 19.89
N GLY A 269 16.03 -11.20 20.04
CA GLY A 269 16.27 -12.14 21.12
C GLY A 269 16.73 -11.47 22.42
N ASP A 270 17.16 -12.26 23.38
CA ASP A 270 17.51 -11.84 24.76
C ASP A 270 18.50 -10.68 24.83
N TYR A 271 19.39 -10.56 23.86
CA TYR A 271 20.40 -9.49 23.83
C TYR A 271 19.99 -8.27 23.00
N GLY A 272 19.00 -8.40 22.10
CA GLY A 272 18.61 -7.34 21.16
C GLY A 272 17.28 -6.68 21.44
N ALA A 273 16.39 -7.29 22.22
CA ALA A 273 15.01 -6.86 22.40
C ALA A 273 14.86 -5.38 22.80
N ASP A 274 15.66 -4.91 23.76
CA ASP A 274 15.63 -3.52 24.23
C ASP A 274 16.10 -2.52 23.17
N ALA A 275 17.14 -2.89 22.38
CA ALA A 275 17.64 -2.07 21.29
C ALA A 275 16.62 -2.02 20.15
N LEU A 276 16.00 -3.14 19.80
CA LEU A 276 14.93 -3.24 18.81
C LEU A 276 13.74 -2.37 19.22
N ALA A 277 13.27 -2.47 20.46
CA ALA A 277 12.19 -1.63 20.97
C ALA A 277 12.51 -0.13 20.89
N SER A 278 13.77 0.24 21.14
CA SER A 278 14.20 1.64 21.07
C SER A 278 14.35 2.17 19.65
N ALA A 279 14.51 1.29 18.65
CA ALA A 279 14.61 1.65 17.24
C ALA A 279 13.23 1.69 16.53
N THR A 280 12.27 0.88 16.99
CA THR A 280 10.91 0.81 16.45
C THR A 280 10.14 2.11 16.71
N GLY A 281 9.33 2.58 15.76
CA GLY A 281 8.53 3.81 15.88
C GLY A 281 9.29 5.11 15.60
N ARG A 282 10.54 5.05 15.14
CA ARG A 282 11.33 6.25 14.80
C ARG A 282 11.22 6.71 13.34
N GLY A 283 10.46 6.00 12.52
CA GLY A 283 10.46 6.21 11.07
C GLY A 283 11.72 5.66 10.39
N TRP A 284 12.46 4.79 11.06
CA TRP A 284 13.61 4.08 10.52
C TRP A 284 13.18 2.79 9.81
N TRP A 285 13.98 2.36 8.84
CA TRP A 285 13.89 0.99 8.34
C TRP A 285 14.45 0.03 9.40
N VAL A 286 13.65 -0.89 9.91
CA VAL A 286 14.04 -1.82 10.99
C VAL A 286 13.94 -3.26 10.52
N GLY A 287 15.07 -3.87 10.22
CA GLY A 287 15.15 -5.29 9.90
C GLY A 287 15.38 -6.15 11.15
N ARG A 288 14.64 -7.26 11.25
CA ARG A 288 14.73 -8.20 12.35
C ARG A 288 14.89 -9.63 11.85
N PRO A 289 16.00 -10.34 12.20
CA PRO A 289 16.26 -11.69 11.74
C PRO A 289 15.33 -12.71 12.40
N VAL A 290 14.97 -13.75 11.63
CA VAL A 290 14.16 -14.88 12.07
C VAL A 290 14.89 -16.21 12.01
N GLU A 291 15.99 -16.29 11.28
CA GLU A 291 16.76 -17.52 11.15
C GLU A 291 17.54 -17.87 12.42
N LEU A 292 17.65 -19.16 12.71
CA LEU A 292 18.63 -19.66 13.67
C LEU A 292 20.04 -19.50 13.06
N PRO A 293 20.96 -18.79 13.72
CA PRO A 293 22.29 -18.51 13.19
C PRO A 293 23.03 -19.76 12.76
N GLY A 294 23.55 -19.74 11.51
CA GLY A 294 24.34 -20.82 10.96
C GLY A 294 23.58 -22.11 10.65
N SER A 295 22.25 -22.12 10.80
CA SER A 295 21.46 -23.34 10.50
C SER A 295 21.47 -23.67 9.01
N ARG A 296 21.76 -24.93 8.69
CA ARG A 296 21.69 -25.50 7.36
C ARG A 296 21.37 -26.99 7.46
N PRO A 297 20.13 -27.42 7.15
CA PRO A 297 19.04 -26.66 6.54
C PRO A 297 18.52 -25.50 7.42
N LEU A 298 17.85 -24.53 6.78
CA LEU A 298 17.28 -23.35 7.41
C LEU A 298 16.33 -23.74 8.56
N ARG A 299 16.52 -23.12 9.71
CA ARG A 299 15.61 -23.19 10.87
C ARG A 299 15.31 -21.80 11.37
N PHE A 300 14.12 -21.63 11.97
CA PHE A 300 13.73 -20.37 12.59
C PHE A 300 14.07 -20.38 14.08
N ASP A 301 14.54 -19.22 14.58
CA ASP A 301 14.94 -19.04 15.96
C ASP A 301 13.73 -18.82 16.88
N GLY A 302 13.72 -19.49 18.04
CA GLY A 302 12.75 -19.26 19.10
C GLY A 302 11.28 -19.62 18.77
N THR A 303 10.99 -20.23 17.60
CA THR A 303 9.61 -20.58 17.23
C THR A 303 9.51 -21.92 16.51
N ARG A 304 8.39 -22.62 16.72
CA ARG A 304 8.00 -23.80 15.94
C ARG A 304 7.12 -23.45 14.74
N SER A 305 6.47 -22.27 14.76
CA SER A 305 5.60 -21.77 13.72
C SER A 305 5.95 -20.32 13.42
N ILE A 306 6.57 -20.08 12.27
CA ILE A 306 6.94 -18.72 11.86
C ILE A 306 5.70 -17.85 11.64
N GLY A 307 4.62 -18.39 11.09
CA GLY A 307 3.37 -17.67 10.91
C GLY A 307 2.82 -17.14 12.24
N SER A 308 2.76 -18.00 13.28
CA SER A 308 2.31 -17.57 14.60
C SER A 308 3.24 -16.53 15.24
N ALA A 309 4.55 -16.62 15.00
CA ALA A 309 5.50 -15.64 15.53
C ALA A 309 5.30 -14.26 14.93
N LEU A 310 5.08 -14.18 13.61
CA LEU A 310 4.96 -12.91 12.90
C LEU A 310 3.64 -12.17 13.18
N THR A 311 2.58 -12.84 13.62
CA THR A 311 1.29 -12.19 13.95
C THR A 311 1.39 -11.11 15.01
N HIS A 312 2.45 -11.14 15.83
CA HIS A 312 2.68 -10.16 16.91
C HIS A 312 3.75 -9.11 16.56
N TRP A 313 4.31 -9.17 15.35
CA TRP A 313 5.32 -8.20 14.96
C TRP A 313 4.68 -6.90 14.49
N PRO A 314 5.23 -5.73 14.88
CA PRO A 314 4.85 -4.46 14.27
C PRO A 314 5.01 -4.52 12.75
N ALA A 315 4.02 -4.01 12.01
CA ALA A 315 4.04 -4.04 10.54
C ALA A 315 5.21 -3.24 9.93
N GLU A 316 5.79 -2.31 10.68
CA GLU A 316 6.97 -1.53 10.28
C GLU A 316 8.29 -2.32 10.36
N GLN A 317 8.31 -3.47 11.05
CA GLN A 317 9.50 -4.31 11.12
C GLN A 317 9.59 -5.21 9.88
N VAL A 318 10.73 -5.17 9.23
CA VAL A 318 11.05 -6.02 8.07
C VAL A 318 11.57 -7.37 8.58
N VAL A 319 10.95 -8.44 8.14
CA VAL A 319 11.40 -9.80 8.44
C VAL A 319 12.66 -10.09 7.63
N LYS A 320 13.79 -10.26 8.30
CA LYS A 320 15.04 -10.62 7.63
C LYS A 320 15.30 -12.12 7.77
N CYS A 321 15.72 -12.77 6.71
CA CYS A 321 16.16 -14.16 6.75
C CYS A 321 17.43 -14.38 5.92
N LEU A 322 18.48 -14.89 6.56
CA LEU A 322 19.68 -15.33 5.89
C LEU A 322 19.57 -16.83 5.59
N VAL A 323 19.83 -17.19 4.35
CA VAL A 323 19.82 -18.59 3.88
C VAL A 323 21.19 -18.96 3.28
N HIS A 324 21.80 -20.00 3.83
CA HIS A 324 22.98 -20.62 3.22
C HIS A 324 22.53 -21.56 2.11
N TYR A 325 22.39 -21.04 0.89
CA TYR A 325 21.77 -21.77 -0.23
C TYR A 325 22.69 -21.86 -1.45
N HIS A 326 22.74 -23.04 -2.07
CA HIS A 326 23.39 -23.24 -3.35
C HIS A 326 22.46 -23.97 -4.32
N PRO A 327 22.33 -23.51 -5.59
CA PRO A 327 21.45 -24.19 -6.57
C PRO A 327 21.83 -25.64 -6.87
N ASP A 328 23.09 -26.00 -6.65
CA ASP A 328 23.62 -27.34 -6.87
C ASP A 328 23.83 -28.13 -5.57
N ASP A 329 23.17 -27.75 -4.48
CA ASP A 329 23.08 -28.56 -3.26
C ASP A 329 22.43 -29.94 -3.57
N ALA A 330 22.65 -30.90 -2.69
CA ALA A 330 21.89 -32.13 -2.70
C ALA A 330 20.40 -31.84 -2.74
N VAL A 331 19.68 -32.61 -3.55
CA VAL A 331 18.23 -32.31 -3.84
C VAL A 331 17.41 -32.21 -2.57
N GLU A 332 17.65 -33.11 -1.61
CA GLU A 332 16.91 -33.17 -0.35
C GLU A 332 17.12 -31.88 0.47
N LEU A 333 18.37 -31.46 0.64
CA LEU A 333 18.71 -30.24 1.36
C LEU A 333 18.14 -28.99 0.68
N ARG A 334 18.26 -28.95 -0.66
CA ARG A 334 17.73 -27.83 -1.43
C ARG A 334 16.21 -27.70 -1.29
N LEU A 335 15.47 -28.80 -1.44
CA LEU A 335 14.02 -28.82 -1.30
C LEU A 335 13.57 -28.43 0.11
N GLU A 336 14.27 -28.93 1.15
CA GLU A 336 13.96 -28.55 2.54
C GLU A 336 14.13 -27.06 2.77
N GLN A 337 15.21 -26.45 2.28
CA GLN A 337 15.46 -25.02 2.39
C GLN A 337 14.46 -24.20 1.58
N GLU A 338 14.16 -24.60 0.35
CA GLU A 338 13.17 -23.96 -0.52
C GLU A 338 11.78 -23.96 0.15
N GLN A 339 11.37 -25.09 0.75
CA GLN A 339 10.12 -25.18 1.48
C GLN A 339 10.07 -24.24 2.70
N LYS A 340 11.17 -24.10 3.43
CA LYS A 340 11.25 -23.19 4.57
C LYS A 340 11.20 -21.72 4.15
N VAL A 341 11.79 -21.37 3.03
CA VAL A 341 11.71 -20.00 2.48
C VAL A 341 10.29 -19.70 1.98
N LEU A 342 9.62 -20.65 1.34
CA LEU A 342 8.22 -20.52 0.95
C LEU A 342 7.31 -20.31 2.17
N GLU A 343 7.45 -21.13 3.21
CA GLU A 343 6.72 -20.99 4.48
C GLU A 343 6.91 -19.60 5.08
N LEU A 344 8.14 -19.09 5.10
CA LEU A 344 8.45 -17.77 5.60
C LEU A 344 7.82 -16.65 4.74
N TRP A 345 7.91 -16.80 3.42
CA TRP A 345 7.37 -15.81 2.51
C TRP A 345 5.84 -15.69 2.62
N GLU A 346 5.15 -16.83 2.71
CA GLU A 346 3.71 -16.87 2.96
C GLU A 346 3.36 -16.21 4.30
N ALA A 347 4.08 -16.57 5.37
CA ALA A 347 3.89 -16.01 6.70
C ALA A 347 4.08 -14.49 6.75
N ALA A 348 5.12 -13.97 6.09
CA ALA A 348 5.38 -12.53 6.02
C ALA A 348 4.27 -11.80 5.26
N ARG A 349 3.74 -12.40 4.19
CA ARG A 349 2.59 -11.84 3.45
C ARG A 349 1.34 -11.75 4.32
N GLU A 350 1.01 -12.83 5.01
CA GLU A 350 -0.19 -12.90 5.85
C GLU A 350 -0.11 -11.95 7.06
N SER A 351 1.09 -11.75 7.64
CA SER A 351 1.30 -10.81 8.74
C SER A 351 1.39 -9.34 8.28
N GLY A 352 1.53 -9.08 6.98
CA GLY A 352 1.70 -7.73 6.44
C GLY A 352 3.11 -7.15 6.60
N ASN A 353 4.09 -7.93 7.07
CA ASN A 353 5.49 -7.51 7.17
C ASN A 353 6.21 -7.66 5.82
N GLU A 354 7.18 -6.78 5.54
CA GLU A 354 8.10 -6.96 4.43
C GLU A 354 9.09 -8.09 4.70
N LEU A 355 9.54 -8.75 3.64
CA LEU A 355 10.59 -9.76 3.70
C LEU A 355 11.87 -9.24 3.06
N LEU A 356 12.97 -9.31 3.79
CA LEU A 356 14.33 -9.20 3.28
C LEU A 356 14.96 -10.59 3.27
N LEU A 357 15.29 -11.08 2.09
CA LEU A 357 15.97 -12.37 1.93
C LEU A 357 17.45 -12.14 1.61
N GLU A 358 18.33 -12.74 2.43
CA GLU A 358 19.77 -12.72 2.24
C GLU A 358 20.25 -14.09 1.80
N ILE A 359 20.97 -14.16 0.66
CA ILE A 359 21.53 -15.41 0.16
C ILE A 359 23.04 -15.38 0.34
N ILE A 360 23.55 -16.40 1.02
CA ILE A 360 24.99 -16.68 1.10
C ILE A 360 25.25 -18.06 0.49
N ALA A 361 26.00 -18.07 -0.62
CA ALA A 361 26.45 -19.30 -1.24
C ALA A 361 27.60 -19.92 -0.41
N PRO A 362 27.50 -21.20 0.01
CA PRO A 362 28.57 -21.87 0.75
C PRO A 362 29.86 -21.95 -0.07
N ARG A 363 30.95 -21.43 0.49
CA ARG A 363 32.26 -21.38 -0.19
C ARG A 363 32.77 -22.75 -0.69
N ALA A 364 32.47 -23.80 0.04
CA ALA A 364 32.88 -25.16 -0.33
C ALA A 364 32.27 -25.65 -1.66
N LEU A 365 31.14 -25.05 -2.09
CA LEU A 365 30.44 -25.40 -3.33
C LEU A 365 30.59 -24.33 -4.42
N THR A 366 31.21 -23.20 -4.10
CA THR A 366 31.27 -22.03 -4.98
C THR A 366 32.72 -21.82 -5.41
N PRO A 367 33.10 -22.16 -6.66
CA PRO A 367 34.41 -21.85 -7.18
C PRO A 367 34.73 -20.38 -7.14
N THR A 368 35.95 -20.02 -6.81
CA THR A 368 36.39 -18.61 -6.76
C THR A 368 36.13 -17.90 -8.09
N GLY A 369 35.53 -16.72 -8.03
CA GLY A 369 35.14 -15.92 -9.19
C GLY A 369 33.84 -16.33 -9.88
N THR A 370 33.06 -17.23 -9.26
CA THR A 370 31.72 -17.61 -9.75
C THR A 370 30.59 -17.22 -8.77
N GLU A 371 30.91 -16.53 -7.70
CA GLU A 371 30.01 -16.19 -6.61
C GLU A 371 28.74 -15.49 -7.12
N ASP A 372 28.92 -14.49 -7.98
CA ASP A 372 27.82 -13.70 -8.55
C ASP A 372 26.88 -14.56 -9.40
N ALA A 373 27.45 -15.43 -10.24
CA ALA A 373 26.67 -16.33 -11.08
C ALA A 373 25.84 -17.33 -10.25
N VAL A 374 26.41 -17.83 -9.14
CA VAL A 374 25.71 -18.73 -8.21
C VAL A 374 24.57 -18.01 -7.51
N VAL A 375 24.82 -16.79 -7.02
CA VAL A 375 23.79 -15.97 -6.35
C VAL A 375 22.66 -15.62 -7.32
N LEU A 376 22.96 -15.21 -8.54
CA LEU A 376 21.94 -14.93 -9.57
C LEU A 376 21.08 -16.16 -9.91
N ARG A 377 21.69 -17.36 -9.97
CA ARG A 377 20.94 -18.62 -10.15
C ARG A 377 20.03 -18.90 -8.97
N ALA A 378 20.49 -18.65 -7.76
CA ALA A 378 19.68 -18.79 -6.54
C ALA A 378 18.49 -17.84 -6.53
N VAL A 379 18.70 -16.54 -6.82
CA VAL A 379 17.62 -15.55 -6.96
C VAL A 379 16.60 -15.98 -8.00
N LYS A 380 17.04 -16.38 -9.21
CA LYS A 380 16.14 -16.90 -10.26
C LYS A 380 15.34 -18.11 -9.77
N ARG A 381 15.97 -19.00 -9.01
CA ARG A 381 15.29 -20.18 -8.46
C ARG A 381 14.16 -19.78 -7.51
N PHE A 382 14.39 -18.85 -6.59
CA PHE A 382 13.36 -18.37 -5.68
C PHE A 382 12.23 -17.65 -6.43
N TYR A 383 12.53 -16.82 -7.43
CA TYR A 383 11.49 -16.23 -8.30
C TYR A 383 10.66 -17.28 -9.02
N ASN A 384 11.26 -18.34 -9.54
CA ASN A 384 10.55 -19.45 -10.20
C ASN A 384 9.66 -20.25 -9.23
N LEU A 385 10.00 -20.27 -7.94
CA LEU A 385 9.18 -20.85 -6.88
C LEU A 385 8.04 -19.91 -6.45
N GLY A 386 7.98 -18.68 -6.95
CA GLY A 386 6.98 -17.69 -6.59
C GLY A 386 7.38 -16.80 -5.40
N VAL A 387 8.58 -16.98 -4.83
CA VAL A 387 9.08 -16.14 -3.73
C VAL A 387 9.53 -14.80 -4.31
N LYS A 388 8.84 -13.73 -3.91
CA LYS A 388 9.08 -12.35 -4.36
C LYS A 388 9.22 -11.43 -3.14
N PRO A 389 10.39 -11.44 -2.47
CA PRO A 389 10.61 -10.58 -1.30
C PRO A 389 10.66 -9.11 -1.72
N GLU A 390 10.35 -8.22 -0.80
CA GLU A 390 10.46 -6.77 -1.00
C GLU A 390 11.92 -6.32 -1.07
N TRP A 391 12.81 -7.05 -0.39
CA TRP A 391 14.23 -6.71 -0.26
C TRP A 391 15.12 -7.91 -0.53
N TRP A 392 16.21 -7.66 -1.24
CA TRP A 392 17.32 -8.60 -1.34
C TRP A 392 18.57 -8.01 -0.69
N LYS A 393 19.23 -8.80 0.15
CA LYS A 393 20.58 -8.48 0.63
C LYS A 393 21.56 -9.43 -0.05
N LEU A 394 22.36 -8.87 -0.92
CA LEU A 394 23.33 -9.59 -1.75
C LEU A 394 24.74 -9.05 -1.46
N ALA A 395 25.76 -9.87 -1.70
CA ALA A 395 27.14 -9.39 -1.70
C ALA A 395 27.32 -8.34 -2.82
N PRO A 396 28.22 -7.37 -2.67
CA PRO A 396 28.60 -6.50 -3.77
C PRO A 396 29.08 -7.33 -4.97
N MET A 397 28.55 -7.04 -6.15
CA MET A 397 28.89 -7.72 -7.41
C MET A 397 29.73 -6.81 -8.28
#